data_d45c1dfc0f40f496149f67a94d857070
#
_entry.id   d45c1dfc0f40f496149f67a94d857070
#
_cell.length_a   1.000
_cell.length_b   1.000
_cell.length_c   1.000
_cell.angle_alpha   90.00
_cell.angle_beta   90.00
_cell.angle_gamma   90.00
#
_symmetry.space_group_name_H-M   'P 1'
#
loop_
_entity.id
_entity.type
_entity.pdbx_description
1 polymer ?
#
loop_
_entity_poly.entity_id
_entity_poly.type
_entity_poly.pdbx_seq_one_letter_code
_entity_poly.pdbx_strand_id
1 'polypeptide(L)'
;MKYTKALVRLALFIAICTVEPTADAQAVPAGTQQLQLSAFVAGTGTFTDFAGGKNLGITAGADVTFLHFPLFRPAFEVRGSYPIDSGHISNQKSFLLGPKVEYPLGRYHPYVDFFLGRGQIDYLNGGFIVGNIKYISNNTVVYSPGAGLDYELTHNLAIKADVQFQHWNSPAIASGSIHPTALTLGVVYSFDFNPRHHHER
;
A
#
# COMPACT_ATOMS: atom_id res chain seq x y z
N MET A 1 -34.27 23.43 -1.68
CA MET A 1 -34.30 21.95 -1.82
C MET A 1 -32.95 21.23 -1.86
N LYS A 2 -31.81 21.87 -2.12
CA LYS A 2 -30.47 21.22 -2.10
C LYS A 2 -29.93 20.99 -0.66
N TYR A 3 -30.22 21.87 0.26
CA TYR A 3 -29.73 21.79 1.66
C TYR A 3 -30.43 20.75 2.52
N THR A 4 -31.68 20.42 2.23
CA THR A 4 -32.45 19.43 2.98
C THR A 4 -31.86 18.01 2.86
N LYS A 5 -31.32 17.65 1.67
CA LYS A 5 -30.67 16.35 1.43
C LYS A 5 -29.33 16.22 2.14
N ALA A 6 -28.59 17.33 2.28
CA ALA A 6 -27.31 17.36 3.01
C ALA A 6 -27.53 17.23 4.52
N LEU A 7 -28.55 17.90 5.06
CA LEU A 7 -28.92 17.82 6.47
C LEU A 7 -29.39 16.43 6.85
N VAL A 8 -30.19 15.76 6.01
CA VAL A 8 -30.64 14.40 6.24
C VAL A 8 -29.48 13.39 6.24
N ARG A 9 -28.50 13.55 5.34
CA ARG A 9 -27.31 12.71 5.31
C ARG A 9 -26.41 12.90 6.53
N LEU A 10 -26.25 14.15 6.98
CA LEU A 10 -25.48 14.48 8.17
C LEU A 10 -26.18 13.93 9.44
N ALA A 11 -27.50 14.05 9.54
CA ALA A 11 -28.28 13.50 10.64
C ALA A 11 -28.23 11.96 10.68
N LEU A 12 -28.25 11.30 9.51
CA LEU A 12 -28.12 9.85 9.41
C LEU A 12 -26.73 9.38 9.83
N PHE A 13 -25.68 10.14 9.50
CA PHE A 13 -24.30 9.82 9.90
C PHE A 13 -24.10 9.98 11.40
N ILE A 14 -24.68 11.04 12.01
CA ILE A 14 -24.65 11.26 13.45
C ILE A 14 -25.45 10.17 14.20
N ALA A 15 -26.60 9.76 13.67
CA ALA A 15 -27.42 8.71 14.28
C ALA A 15 -26.74 7.33 14.30
N ILE A 16 -25.89 7.03 13.29
CA ILE A 16 -25.10 5.80 13.26
C ILE A 16 -23.98 5.84 14.31
N CYS A 17 -23.42 7.00 14.60
CA CYS A 17 -22.37 7.16 15.62
C CYS A 17 -22.89 7.15 17.06
N THR A 18 -24.21 7.32 17.30
CA THR A 18 -24.79 7.36 18.64
C THR A 18 -25.45 6.05 19.08
N VAL A 19 -25.41 5.00 18.26
CA VAL A 19 -25.80 3.66 18.71
C VAL A 19 -24.65 3.10 19.54
N GLU A 20 -24.66 3.43 20.85
CA GLU A 20 -23.85 2.70 21.82
C GLU A 20 -24.41 1.27 21.90
N PRO A 21 -23.63 0.23 21.49
CA PRO A 21 -24.00 -1.11 21.83
C PRO A 21 -23.86 -1.26 23.33
N THR A 22 -24.97 -1.28 24.07
CA THR A 22 -24.97 -1.84 25.40
C THR A 22 -24.76 -3.35 25.28
N ALA A 23 -23.54 -3.73 24.91
CA ALA A 23 -23.08 -5.08 25.05
C ALA A 23 -22.55 -5.22 26.47
N ASP A 24 -23.21 -6.01 27.29
CA ASP A 24 -22.59 -6.66 28.45
C ASP A 24 -21.43 -7.50 27.89
N ALA A 25 -20.31 -6.82 27.66
CA ALA A 25 -19.10 -7.43 27.20
C ALA A 25 -18.50 -8.21 28.36
N GLN A 26 -18.82 -9.49 28.44
CA GLN A 26 -17.80 -10.40 28.91
C GLN A 26 -16.58 -10.15 28.00
N ALA A 27 -15.58 -9.48 28.57
CA ALA A 27 -14.38 -9.10 27.87
C ALA A 27 -13.56 -10.35 27.59
N VAL A 28 -13.95 -11.11 26.57
CA VAL A 28 -13.01 -11.97 25.86
C VAL A 28 -12.15 -11.00 25.09
N PRO A 29 -10.83 -10.92 25.35
CA PRO A 29 -9.97 -10.04 24.60
C PRO A 29 -10.03 -10.43 23.12
N ALA A 30 -10.79 -9.65 22.34
CA ALA A 30 -11.00 -9.88 20.92
C ALA A 30 -9.73 -9.64 20.09
N GLY A 31 -8.71 -9.08 20.72
CA GLY A 31 -7.41 -8.85 20.12
C GLY A 31 -6.34 -8.59 21.19
N THR A 32 -5.13 -9.01 20.95
CA THR A 32 -3.97 -8.67 21.75
C THR A 32 -3.26 -7.46 21.15
N GLN A 33 -2.97 -6.47 22.00
CA GLN A 33 -2.08 -5.38 21.59
C GLN A 33 -0.64 -5.92 21.57
N GLN A 34 -0.16 -6.27 20.39
CA GLN A 34 1.23 -6.58 20.13
C GLN A 34 1.71 -5.67 19.02
N LEU A 35 2.58 -4.73 19.37
CA LEU A 35 3.22 -3.91 18.36
C LEU A 35 4.25 -4.78 17.62
N GLN A 36 4.00 -5.02 16.33
CA GLN A 36 4.94 -5.69 15.45
C GLN A 36 5.37 -4.72 14.36
N LEU A 37 6.66 -4.47 14.27
CA LEU A 37 7.27 -3.71 13.19
C LEU A 37 7.87 -4.70 12.20
N SER A 38 7.61 -4.51 10.91
CA SER A 38 8.27 -5.25 9.85
C SER A 38 8.92 -4.28 8.87
N ALA A 39 10.03 -4.69 8.27
CA ALA A 39 10.68 -3.96 7.20
C ALA A 39 10.91 -4.89 6.02
N PHE A 40 10.82 -4.39 4.81
CA PHE A 40 11.03 -5.18 3.61
C PHE A 40 11.87 -4.47 2.55
N VAL A 41 12.50 -5.30 1.73
CA VAL A 41 13.16 -4.89 0.50
C VAL A 41 12.81 -5.87 -0.62
N ALA A 42 12.55 -5.34 -1.81
CA ALA A 42 12.01 -6.13 -2.90
C ALA A 42 12.45 -5.60 -4.27
N GLY A 43 12.54 -6.48 -5.25
CA GLY A 43 12.59 -6.13 -6.67
C GLY A 43 11.16 -5.86 -7.16
N THR A 44 10.98 -4.82 -7.98
CA THR A 44 9.67 -4.44 -8.50
C THR A 44 9.74 -4.24 -10.01
N GLY A 45 8.94 -5.01 -10.75
CA GLY A 45 8.68 -4.80 -12.16
C GLY A 45 7.43 -3.96 -12.33
N THR A 46 7.53 -2.80 -12.99
CA THR A 46 6.39 -1.94 -13.27
C THR A 46 6.06 -1.99 -14.75
N PHE A 47 4.82 -2.28 -15.08
CA PHE A 47 4.28 -2.36 -16.44
C PHE A 47 3.29 -1.23 -16.63
N THR A 48 3.57 -0.33 -17.57
CA THR A 48 2.67 0.80 -17.85
C THR A 48 1.84 0.53 -19.08
N ASP A 49 0.61 0.99 -19.10
CA ASP A 49 -0.28 1.01 -20.25
C ASP A 49 0.15 2.04 -21.32
N PHE A 50 1.10 2.92 -20.97
CA PHE A 50 1.63 3.93 -21.88
C PHE A 50 2.81 3.36 -22.69
N ALA A 51 2.63 3.26 -23.99
CA ALA A 51 3.62 2.82 -25.00
C ALA A 51 4.36 1.50 -24.64
N GLY A 52 3.72 0.62 -23.86
CA GLY A 52 4.30 -0.67 -23.45
C GLY A 52 5.53 -0.54 -22.55
N GLY A 53 5.63 0.57 -21.80
CA GLY A 53 6.76 0.83 -20.90
C GLY A 53 6.90 -0.22 -19.81
N LYS A 54 8.14 -0.65 -19.58
CA LYS A 54 8.52 -1.60 -18.53
C LYS A 54 9.68 -1.01 -17.77
N ASN A 55 9.59 -0.98 -16.45
CA ASN A 55 10.66 -0.52 -15.57
C ASN A 55 10.98 -1.61 -14.56
N LEU A 56 12.25 -1.75 -14.24
CA LEU A 56 12.71 -2.56 -13.12
C LEU A 56 13.22 -1.62 -12.03
N GLY A 57 12.82 -1.86 -10.80
CA GLY A 57 13.19 -1.03 -9.66
C GLY A 57 13.36 -1.82 -8.37
N ILE A 58 13.69 -1.09 -7.34
CA ILE A 58 13.68 -1.57 -5.95
C ILE A 58 12.55 -0.86 -5.21
N THR A 59 11.81 -1.63 -4.42
CA THR A 59 10.87 -1.12 -3.43
C THR A 59 11.35 -1.52 -2.05
N ALA A 60 11.37 -0.56 -1.14
CA ALA A 60 11.62 -0.79 0.27
C ALA A 60 10.53 -0.13 1.10
N GLY A 61 10.24 -0.71 2.26
CA GLY A 61 9.21 -0.18 3.13
C GLY A 61 9.21 -0.82 4.50
N ALA A 62 8.27 -0.35 5.30
CA ALA A 62 8.02 -0.88 6.64
C ALA A 62 6.53 -0.87 6.92
N ASP A 63 6.06 -1.81 7.70
CA ASP A 63 4.70 -1.84 8.21
C ASP A 63 4.68 -2.02 9.72
N VAL A 64 3.62 -1.48 10.33
CA VAL A 64 3.37 -1.58 11.76
C VAL A 64 1.99 -2.21 11.95
N THR A 65 1.96 -3.36 12.61
CA THR A 65 0.73 -4.02 13.05
C THR A 65 0.45 -3.65 14.49
N PHE A 66 -0.75 -3.12 14.76
CA PHE A 66 -1.13 -2.62 16.09
C PHE A 66 -1.99 -3.61 16.86
N LEU A 67 -2.80 -4.40 16.14
CA LEU A 67 -3.80 -5.29 16.71
C LEU A 67 -3.71 -6.65 16.03
N HIS A 68 -3.81 -7.71 16.84
CA HIS A 68 -3.88 -9.08 16.36
C HIS A 68 -5.26 -9.63 16.69
N PHE A 69 -6.15 -9.67 15.69
CA PHE A 69 -7.41 -10.39 15.78
C PHE A 69 -7.19 -11.84 15.34
N PRO A 70 -8.03 -12.78 15.79
CA PRO A 70 -7.89 -14.19 15.39
C PRO A 70 -7.99 -14.40 13.87
N LEU A 71 -8.76 -13.55 13.18
CA LEU A 71 -9.06 -13.69 11.76
C LEU A 71 -8.24 -12.76 10.86
N PHE A 72 -7.84 -11.59 11.34
CA PHE A 72 -7.14 -10.59 10.53
C PHE A 72 -6.22 -9.70 11.37
N ARG A 73 -5.21 -9.15 10.72
CA ARG A 73 -4.21 -8.26 11.33
C ARG A 73 -4.18 -6.95 10.55
N PRO A 74 -4.76 -5.87 11.09
CA PRO A 74 -4.64 -4.56 10.48
C PRO A 74 -3.24 -4.00 10.70
N ALA A 75 -2.65 -3.49 9.65
CA ALA A 75 -1.34 -2.86 9.66
C ALA A 75 -1.40 -1.52 8.90
N PHE A 76 -0.41 -0.69 9.12
CA PHE A 76 -0.15 0.50 8.32
C PHE A 76 1.22 0.37 7.69
N GLU A 77 1.30 0.44 6.36
CA GLU A 77 2.53 0.28 5.61
C GLU A 77 2.94 1.60 4.94
N VAL A 78 4.25 1.85 4.93
CA VAL A 78 4.89 2.89 4.12
C VAL A 78 5.88 2.22 3.19
N ARG A 79 5.90 2.66 1.91
CA ARG A 79 6.82 2.14 0.91
C ARG A 79 7.36 3.21 -0.03
N GLY A 80 8.59 3.05 -0.46
CA GLY A 80 9.22 3.85 -1.49
C GLY A 80 9.72 2.97 -2.61
N SER A 81 9.43 3.34 -3.86
CA SER A 81 9.92 2.65 -5.05
C SER A 81 10.83 3.54 -5.86
N TYR A 82 11.97 3.00 -6.27
CA TYR A 82 12.97 3.68 -7.08
C TYR A 82 13.36 2.84 -8.28
N PRO A 83 13.32 3.38 -9.52
CA PRO A 83 13.71 2.65 -10.72
C PRO A 83 15.23 2.47 -10.78
N ILE A 84 15.68 1.24 -11.11
CA ILE A 84 17.09 0.94 -11.41
C ILE A 84 17.30 0.93 -12.92
N ASP A 85 16.34 0.32 -13.64
CA ASP A 85 16.32 0.32 -15.10
C ASP A 85 15.10 1.09 -15.57
N SER A 86 15.36 2.15 -16.28
CA SER A 86 14.36 3.13 -16.71
C SER A 86 13.53 2.69 -17.90
N GLY A 87 13.85 1.55 -18.52
CA GLY A 87 13.26 1.20 -19.80
C GLY A 87 13.49 2.30 -20.85
N HIS A 88 12.68 2.30 -21.92
CA HIS A 88 12.84 3.25 -23.03
C HIS A 88 11.98 4.52 -22.92
N ILE A 89 11.09 4.65 -21.93
CA ILE A 89 10.02 5.67 -21.99
C ILE A 89 9.99 6.60 -20.78
N SER A 90 10.04 6.08 -19.54
CA SER A 90 9.93 6.91 -18.35
C SER A 90 10.46 6.21 -17.11
N ASN A 91 10.99 7.02 -16.17
CA ASN A 91 11.30 6.60 -14.81
C ASN A 91 10.13 6.91 -13.89
N GLN A 92 9.73 5.95 -13.08
CA GLN A 92 8.67 6.13 -12.10
C GLN A 92 9.21 5.92 -10.69
N LYS A 93 9.18 6.97 -9.88
CA LYS A 93 9.50 6.94 -8.46
C LYS A 93 8.21 7.17 -7.68
N SER A 94 8.03 6.48 -6.57
CA SER A 94 6.86 6.72 -5.72
C SER A 94 7.19 6.60 -4.25
N PHE A 95 6.45 7.35 -3.45
CA PHE A 95 6.37 7.21 -2.00
C PHE A 95 4.90 7.07 -1.63
N LEU A 96 4.53 5.91 -1.09
CA LEU A 96 3.17 5.51 -0.82
C LEU A 96 3.03 5.11 0.64
N LEU A 97 1.84 5.33 1.20
CA LEU A 97 1.51 4.91 2.55
C LEU A 97 0.01 4.57 2.62
N GLY A 98 -0.35 3.66 3.52
CA GLY A 98 -1.75 3.30 3.69
C GLY A 98 -2.00 2.04 4.51
N PRO A 99 -3.28 1.70 4.68
CA PRO A 99 -3.69 0.52 5.42
C PRO A 99 -3.41 -0.77 4.62
N LYS A 100 -3.03 -1.80 5.35
CA LYS A 100 -2.89 -3.19 4.92
C LYS A 100 -3.70 -4.06 5.88
N VAL A 101 -4.42 -5.03 5.36
CA VAL A 101 -5.14 -6.03 6.16
C VAL A 101 -4.66 -7.40 5.76
N GLU A 102 -4.05 -8.10 6.69
CA GLU A 102 -3.48 -9.43 6.52
C GLU A 102 -4.40 -10.48 7.14
N TYR A 103 -4.52 -11.63 6.47
CA TYR A 103 -5.27 -12.79 6.94
C TYR A 103 -4.30 -13.96 7.18
N PRO A 104 -3.97 -14.30 8.45
CA PRO A 104 -3.00 -15.34 8.77
C PRO A 104 -3.57 -16.75 8.54
N LEU A 105 -3.01 -17.50 7.60
CA LEU A 105 -3.31 -18.90 7.29
C LEU A 105 -2.07 -19.78 7.53
N GLY A 106 -1.71 -19.96 8.78
CA GLY A 106 -0.50 -20.68 9.13
C GLY A 106 0.74 -19.91 8.65
N ARG A 107 1.48 -20.46 7.67
CA ARG A 107 2.65 -19.81 7.07
C ARG A 107 2.32 -18.86 5.92
N TYR A 108 1.08 -18.87 5.43
CA TYR A 108 0.63 -18.04 4.33
C TYR A 108 -0.15 -16.87 4.90
N HIS A 109 0.26 -15.67 4.58
CA HIS A 109 -0.36 -14.43 5.04
C HIS A 109 -0.81 -13.61 3.84
N PRO A 110 -1.93 -14.00 3.18
CA PRO A 110 -2.52 -13.17 2.14
C PRO A 110 -3.00 -11.85 2.73
N TYR A 111 -2.87 -10.78 1.96
CA TYR A 111 -3.30 -9.45 2.37
C TYR A 111 -3.89 -8.66 1.21
N VAL A 112 -4.63 -7.65 1.57
CA VAL A 112 -5.08 -6.58 0.68
C VAL A 112 -4.62 -5.25 1.27
N ASP A 113 -4.35 -4.30 0.39
CA ASP A 113 -3.90 -2.98 0.80
C ASP A 113 -4.45 -1.87 -0.10
N PHE A 114 -4.37 -0.66 0.40
CA PHE A 114 -4.70 0.54 -0.36
C PHE A 114 -3.75 1.65 0.03
N PHE A 115 -2.92 2.07 -0.90
CA PHE A 115 -1.94 3.12 -0.67
C PHE A 115 -2.31 4.40 -1.38
N LEU A 116 -1.96 5.51 -0.72
CA LEU A 116 -1.97 6.86 -1.23
C LEU A 116 -0.59 7.45 -1.12
N GLY A 117 -0.23 8.31 -2.06
CA GLY A 117 1.03 9.01 -1.94
C GLY A 117 1.34 9.90 -3.12
N ARG A 118 2.62 10.12 -3.30
CA ARG A 118 3.15 10.91 -4.40
C ARG A 118 4.07 10.09 -5.27
N GLY A 119 3.97 10.31 -6.56
CA GLY A 119 4.88 9.77 -7.56
C GLY A 119 5.42 10.83 -8.46
N GLN A 120 6.59 10.57 -9.02
CA GLN A 120 7.25 11.37 -10.03
C GLN A 120 7.51 10.51 -11.25
N ILE A 121 7.15 11.02 -12.40
CA ILE A 121 7.47 10.45 -13.70
C ILE A 121 8.51 11.35 -14.35
N ASP A 122 9.68 10.80 -14.67
CA ASP A 122 10.71 11.47 -15.44
C ASP A 122 10.68 10.91 -16.87
N TYR A 123 10.36 11.74 -17.86
CA TYR A 123 10.25 11.33 -19.25
C TYR A 123 11.65 11.29 -19.91
N LEU A 124 11.97 10.16 -20.54
CA LEU A 124 13.24 9.99 -21.24
C LEU A 124 13.24 10.69 -22.62
N ASN A 125 14.39 10.71 -23.27
CA ASN A 125 14.59 11.29 -24.62
C ASN A 125 14.22 12.77 -24.73
N GLY A 126 14.40 13.50 -23.63
CA GLY A 126 14.21 14.95 -23.60
C GLY A 126 12.76 15.39 -23.39
N GLY A 127 11.84 14.49 -23.00
CA GLY A 127 10.48 14.80 -22.59
C GLY A 127 9.46 14.74 -23.73
N PHE A 128 8.18 14.93 -23.38
CA PHE A 128 7.06 14.99 -24.29
C PHE A 128 6.60 16.42 -24.52
N ILE A 129 6.24 16.75 -25.77
CA ILE A 129 5.70 18.04 -26.14
C ILE A 129 4.19 17.89 -26.30
N VAL A 130 3.41 18.66 -25.52
CA VAL A 130 1.97 18.75 -25.63
C VAL A 130 1.62 20.20 -25.95
N GLY A 131 1.17 20.46 -27.16
CA GLY A 131 1.01 21.82 -27.68
C GLY A 131 2.35 22.56 -27.73
N ASN A 132 2.49 23.66 -26.99
CA ASN A 132 3.72 24.45 -26.90
C ASN A 132 4.49 24.20 -25.58
N ILE A 133 4.08 23.22 -24.78
CA ILE A 133 4.69 22.93 -23.48
C ILE A 133 5.47 21.62 -23.56
N LYS A 134 6.75 21.68 -23.14
CA LYS A 134 7.63 20.50 -23.02
C LYS A 134 7.61 20.00 -21.57
N TYR A 135 7.10 18.79 -21.37
CA TYR A 135 7.10 18.09 -20.08
C TYR A 135 8.34 17.22 -19.95
N ILE A 136 9.21 17.53 -19.01
CA ILE A 136 10.42 16.74 -18.69
C ILE A 136 10.14 15.79 -17.53
N SER A 137 9.38 16.26 -16.54
CA SER A 137 8.93 15.48 -15.39
C SER A 137 7.53 15.89 -14.95
N ASN A 138 6.85 14.99 -14.26
CA ASN A 138 5.54 15.25 -13.67
C ASN A 138 5.46 14.65 -12.27
N ASN A 139 5.02 15.46 -11.30
CA ASN A 139 4.72 15.02 -9.94
C ASN A 139 3.21 14.90 -9.80
N THR A 140 2.75 13.76 -9.29
CA THR A 140 1.32 13.49 -9.18
C THR A 140 0.97 12.74 -7.90
N VAL A 141 -0.30 12.78 -7.54
CA VAL A 141 -0.87 11.91 -6.51
C VAL A 141 -1.09 10.53 -7.12
N VAL A 142 -0.76 9.51 -6.37
CA VAL A 142 -0.87 8.10 -6.76
C VAL A 142 -1.85 7.40 -5.83
N TYR A 143 -2.79 6.67 -6.43
CA TYR A 143 -3.68 5.73 -5.75
C TYR A 143 -3.23 4.33 -6.15
N SER A 144 -3.11 3.42 -5.17
CA SER A 144 -2.57 2.10 -5.40
C SER A 144 -3.30 1.04 -4.57
N PRO A 145 -4.47 0.56 -5.02
CA PRO A 145 -5.03 -0.66 -4.48
C PRO A 145 -4.17 -1.86 -4.86
N GLY A 146 -4.03 -2.81 -3.94
CA GLY A 146 -3.20 -3.97 -4.15
C GLY A 146 -3.59 -5.18 -3.34
N ALA A 147 -2.93 -6.27 -3.63
CA ALA A 147 -3.02 -7.51 -2.88
C ALA A 147 -1.69 -8.26 -2.95
N GLY A 148 -1.44 -9.09 -1.96
CA GLY A 148 -0.21 -9.85 -1.92
C GLY A 148 -0.28 -11.04 -0.98
N LEU A 149 0.86 -11.68 -0.86
CA LEU A 149 1.09 -12.84 -0.02
C LEU A 149 2.47 -12.73 0.61
N ASP A 150 2.51 -12.80 1.94
CA ASP A 150 3.74 -12.99 2.69
C ASP A 150 3.81 -14.46 3.10
N TYR A 151 4.90 -15.17 2.73
CA TYR A 151 5.15 -16.56 3.09
C TYR A 151 6.22 -16.66 4.15
N GLU A 152 5.85 -17.07 5.34
CA GLU A 152 6.73 -17.17 6.50
C GLU A 152 7.72 -18.33 6.35
N LEU A 153 9.01 -17.99 6.25
CA LEU A 153 10.12 -18.97 6.23
C LEU A 153 10.53 -19.34 7.66
N THR A 154 10.70 -18.31 8.48
CA THR A 154 11.01 -18.41 9.90
C THR A 154 10.15 -17.41 10.67
N HIS A 155 10.18 -17.45 11.99
CA HIS A 155 9.43 -16.52 12.84
C HIS A 155 9.65 -15.03 12.51
N ASN A 156 10.84 -14.66 12.03
CA ASN A 156 11.20 -13.27 11.75
C ASN A 156 11.39 -12.97 10.24
N LEU A 157 11.35 -13.99 9.39
CA LEU A 157 11.67 -13.83 7.97
C LEU A 157 10.55 -14.40 7.10
N ALA A 158 10.07 -13.60 6.14
CA ALA A 158 9.10 -14.01 5.15
C ALA A 158 9.51 -13.61 3.73
N ILE A 159 8.97 -14.30 2.73
CA ILE A 159 9.01 -13.90 1.32
C ILE A 159 7.73 -13.14 1.03
N LYS A 160 7.86 -11.96 0.43
CA LYS A 160 6.75 -11.09 0.01
C LYS A 160 6.59 -11.17 -1.50
N ALA A 161 5.35 -11.38 -1.93
CA ALA A 161 4.94 -11.23 -3.33
C ALA A 161 3.68 -10.36 -3.37
N ASP A 162 3.69 -9.26 -4.14
CA ASP A 162 2.51 -8.41 -4.25
C ASP A 162 2.27 -7.89 -5.67
N VAL A 163 1.03 -7.48 -5.92
CA VAL A 163 0.60 -6.78 -7.11
C VAL A 163 -0.12 -5.51 -6.71
N GLN A 164 0.29 -4.40 -7.33
CA GLN A 164 -0.27 -3.07 -7.12
C GLN A 164 -0.85 -2.53 -8.41
N PHE A 165 -2.10 -2.12 -8.40
CA PHE A 165 -2.76 -1.44 -9.51
C PHE A 165 -2.74 0.06 -9.25
N GLN A 166 -1.85 0.77 -9.93
CA GLN A 166 -1.63 2.18 -9.66
C GLN A 166 -2.42 3.06 -10.61
N HIS A 167 -2.87 4.19 -10.11
CA HIS A 167 -3.46 5.26 -10.91
C HIS A 167 -2.65 6.54 -10.71
N TRP A 168 -2.14 7.09 -11.82
CA TRP A 168 -1.30 8.26 -11.86
C TRP A 168 -1.91 9.30 -12.79
N ASN A 169 -2.10 10.54 -12.36
CA ASN A 169 -2.47 11.61 -13.25
C ASN A 169 -1.27 12.07 -14.08
N SER A 170 -1.42 12.20 -15.38
CA SER A 170 -0.35 12.62 -16.28
C SER A 170 -0.89 13.59 -17.35
N PRO A 171 -0.44 14.86 -17.34
CA PRO A 171 -0.84 15.83 -18.39
C PRO A 171 -0.19 15.54 -19.74
N ALA A 172 0.81 14.68 -19.79
CA ALA A 172 1.51 14.33 -21.04
C ALA A 172 0.73 13.35 -21.94
N ILE A 173 -0.41 12.82 -21.44
CA ILE A 173 -1.22 11.83 -22.16
C ILE A 173 -2.61 12.37 -22.38
N ALA A 174 -3.18 12.09 -23.57
CA ALA A 174 -4.51 12.57 -23.93
C ALA A 174 -5.64 12.11 -22.98
N SER A 175 -5.48 10.94 -22.35
CA SER A 175 -6.40 10.42 -21.32
C SER A 175 -6.26 11.11 -19.97
N GLY A 176 -5.21 11.89 -19.75
CA GLY A 176 -4.93 12.56 -18.47
C GLY A 176 -4.43 11.64 -17.35
N SER A 177 -4.35 10.33 -17.59
CA SER A 177 -3.92 9.34 -16.57
C SER A 177 -3.23 8.15 -17.18
N ILE A 178 -2.38 7.48 -16.36
CA ILE A 178 -1.77 6.18 -16.65
C ILE A 178 -2.09 5.20 -15.53
N HIS A 179 -2.12 3.91 -15.86
CA HIS A 179 -2.49 2.84 -14.95
C HIS A 179 -1.39 1.77 -14.89
N PRO A 180 -0.27 2.06 -14.23
CA PRO A 180 0.79 1.09 -14.09
C PRO A 180 0.38 -0.08 -13.19
N THR A 181 0.78 -1.29 -13.58
CA THR A 181 0.75 -2.46 -12.70
C THR A 181 2.15 -2.75 -12.21
N ALA A 182 2.35 -2.78 -10.90
CA ALA A 182 3.63 -3.12 -10.29
C ALA A 182 3.55 -4.51 -9.65
N LEU A 183 4.49 -5.37 -10.02
CA LEU A 183 4.70 -6.69 -9.43
C LEU A 183 5.95 -6.65 -8.57
N THR A 184 5.84 -7.05 -7.31
CA THR A 184 6.90 -6.95 -6.32
C THR A 184 7.22 -8.33 -5.75
N LEU A 185 8.51 -8.66 -5.67
CA LEU A 185 9.01 -9.88 -5.02
C LEU A 185 10.20 -9.53 -4.13
N GLY A 186 10.15 -9.92 -2.86
CA GLY A 186 11.19 -9.57 -1.91
C GLY A 186 11.15 -10.33 -0.61
N VAL A 187 11.84 -9.78 0.39
CA VAL A 187 11.95 -10.34 1.72
C VAL A 187 11.46 -9.34 2.75
N VAL A 188 10.79 -9.86 3.78
CA VAL A 188 10.30 -9.12 4.94
C VAL A 188 11.02 -9.62 6.17
N TYR A 189 11.46 -8.71 7.02
CA TYR A 189 11.98 -9.01 8.34
C TYR A 189 11.10 -8.37 9.41
N SER A 190 10.60 -9.19 10.33
CA SER A 190 9.72 -8.76 11.42
C SER A 190 10.50 -8.67 12.73
N PHE A 191 10.37 -7.53 13.41
CA PHE A 191 11.02 -7.25 14.69
C PHE A 191 10.03 -7.52 15.83
N ASP A 192 10.37 -8.45 16.71
CA ASP A 192 9.60 -8.71 17.92
C ASP A 192 10.07 -7.80 19.06
N PHE A 193 9.24 -6.86 19.46
CA PHE A 193 9.52 -5.96 20.57
C PHE A 193 9.04 -6.50 21.93
N ASN A 194 8.32 -7.64 21.97
CA ASN A 194 7.91 -8.30 23.19
C ASN A 194 8.81 -9.52 23.44
N PRO A 195 9.90 -9.39 24.23
CA PRO A 195 10.64 -10.55 24.67
C PRO A 195 9.69 -11.44 25.49
N ARG A 196 9.42 -12.64 25.01
CA ARG A 196 8.70 -13.64 25.79
C ARG A 196 9.51 -13.85 27.07
N HIS A 197 8.91 -13.55 28.22
CA HIS A 197 9.46 -14.02 29.49
C HIS A 197 9.52 -15.55 29.41
N HIS A 198 10.69 -16.09 29.15
CA HIS A 198 10.98 -17.49 29.43
C HIS A 198 10.79 -17.67 30.93
N HIS A 199 9.62 -18.14 31.34
CA HIS A 199 9.51 -18.84 32.62
C HIS A 199 10.26 -20.14 32.45
N GLU A 200 11.52 -20.13 32.84
CA GLU A 200 12.23 -21.34 33.20
C GLU A 200 11.44 -22.03 34.31
N ARG A 201 10.98 -23.23 34.02
CA ARG A 201 10.55 -24.21 35.03
C ARG A 201 11.67 -25.22 35.29
#